data_d3076ba553cd3e16f3b9132eca1e1164
#
_entry.id   d3076ba553cd3e16f3b9132eca1e1164
#
_cell.length_a   1.000
_cell.length_b   1.000
_cell.length_c   1.000
_cell.angle_alpha   90.00
_cell.angle_beta   90.00
_cell.angle_gamma   90.00
#
_symmetry.space_group_name_H-M   'P 1'
#
loop_
_entity.id
_entity.type
_entity.pdbx_description
1 polymer ?
#
loop_
_entity_poly.entity_id
_entity_poly.type
_entity_poly.pdbx_seq_one_letter_code
_entity_poly.pdbx_strand_id
1 'polypeptide(L)' 'RGETAWITRPHGRTVTCERGTLWLTFDNEPLDLILEAGQSHCCTHASKLGIHALAEARVSVA' A
#
# COMPACT_ATOMS: atom_id res chain seq x y z
N ARG A 1 4.81 0.15 -13.15
CA ARG A 1 5.75 1.12 -12.63
C ARG A 1 5.18 2.52 -12.80
N GLY A 2 5.27 3.34 -11.73
CA GLY A 2 4.70 4.68 -11.78
C GLY A 2 3.19 4.72 -11.66
N GLU A 3 2.57 3.59 -11.39
CA GLU A 3 1.13 3.50 -11.27
C GLU A 3 0.72 3.63 -9.82
N THR A 4 -0.48 4.17 -9.63
CA THR A 4 -1.05 4.34 -8.30
C THR A 4 -2.42 3.71 -8.27
N ALA A 5 -2.65 2.89 -7.25
CA ALA A 5 -3.95 2.32 -6.98
C ALA A 5 -4.50 2.92 -5.69
N TRP A 6 -5.81 3.09 -5.62
CA TRP A 6 -6.46 3.67 -4.46
C TRP A 6 -7.44 2.70 -3.86
N ILE A 7 -7.45 2.62 -2.54
CA ILE A 7 -8.42 1.82 -1.80
C ILE A 7 -9.19 2.77 -0.90
N THR A 8 -10.50 2.87 -1.12
CA THR A 8 -11.32 3.84 -0.40
C THR A 8 -11.69 3.40 1.00
N ARG A 9 -11.71 2.10 1.27
CA ARG A 9 -12.02 1.57 2.60
C ARG A 9 -10.98 0.54 2.99
N PRO A 10 -9.78 1.00 3.38
CA PRO A 10 -8.69 0.07 3.64
C PRO A 10 -8.76 -0.62 5.00
N HIS A 11 -9.57 -0.15 5.92
CA HIS A 11 -9.62 -0.70 7.28
C HIS A 11 -9.93 -2.19 7.24
N GLY A 12 -9.11 -2.97 7.92
CA GLY A 12 -9.26 -4.41 7.95
C GLY A 12 -8.64 -5.15 6.77
N ARG A 13 -8.11 -4.41 5.79
CA ARG A 13 -7.48 -5.03 4.63
C ARG A 13 -5.98 -5.20 4.89
N THR A 14 -5.41 -6.24 4.31
CA THR A 14 -3.97 -6.49 4.40
C THR A 14 -3.35 -6.32 3.02
N VAL A 15 -2.36 -5.44 2.95
CA VAL A 15 -1.63 -5.17 1.71
C VAL A 15 -0.29 -5.90 1.80
N THR A 16 0.00 -6.72 0.81
CA THR A 16 1.24 -7.48 0.77
C THR A 16 2.01 -7.10 -0.49
N CYS A 17 3.28 -6.75 -0.31
CA CYS A 17 4.18 -6.54 -1.43
C CYS A 17 4.78 -7.90 -1.79
N GLU A 18 4.37 -8.46 -2.92
CA GLU A 18 4.86 -9.76 -3.33
C GLU A 18 6.16 -9.64 -4.10
N ARG A 19 6.40 -8.48 -4.72
CA ARG A 19 7.56 -8.27 -5.56
C ARG A 19 7.82 -6.79 -5.69
N GLY A 20 9.07 -6.40 -5.73
CA GLY A 20 9.44 -5.00 -5.92
C GLY A 20 9.30 -4.19 -4.65
N THR A 21 8.93 -2.94 -4.79
CA THR A 21 8.81 -2.01 -3.67
C THR A 21 7.55 -1.19 -3.83
N LEU A 22 6.77 -1.08 -2.77
CA LEU A 22 5.55 -0.28 -2.75
C LEU A 22 5.70 0.85 -1.76
N TRP A 23 5.09 1.98 -2.11
CA TRP A 23 5.01 3.13 -1.23
C TRP A 23 3.54 3.35 -0.91
N LEU A 24 3.20 3.24 0.36
CA LEU A 24 1.81 3.40 0.82
C LEU A 24 1.66 4.78 1.43
N THR A 25 0.61 5.48 1.01
CA THR A 25 0.27 6.78 1.57
C THR A 25 -1.16 6.74 2.06
N PHE A 26 -1.45 7.45 3.12
CA PHE A 26 -2.78 7.51 3.69
C PHE A 26 -3.27 8.94 3.67
N ASP A 27 -4.51 9.14 3.22
CA ASP A 27 -5.12 10.44 3.19
C ASP A 27 -5.17 11.02 4.61
N ASN A 28 -4.81 12.29 4.75
CA ASN A 28 -4.81 13.00 6.04
C ASN A 28 -3.87 12.42 7.08
N GLU A 29 -2.93 11.57 6.66
CA GLU A 29 -1.92 11.01 7.54
C GLU A 29 -0.55 11.47 7.09
N PRO A 30 0.28 11.96 8.00
CA PRO A 30 1.62 12.43 7.61
C PRO A 30 2.63 11.32 7.39
N LEU A 31 2.28 10.09 7.75
CA LEU A 31 3.22 8.98 7.68
C LEU A 31 3.07 8.21 6.38
N ASP A 32 4.20 7.90 5.77
CA ASP A 32 4.28 7.03 4.61
C ASP A 32 4.89 5.71 5.04
N LEU A 33 4.61 4.68 4.26
CA LEU A 33 5.10 3.35 4.57
C LEU A 33 5.67 2.73 3.31
N ILE A 34 6.87 2.14 3.44
CA ILE A 34 7.51 1.45 2.33
C ILE A 34 7.44 -0.04 2.62
N LEU A 35 6.94 -0.81 1.64
CA LEU A 35 6.91 -2.26 1.73
C LEU A 35 7.87 -2.84 0.70
N GLU A 36 8.79 -3.67 1.18
CA GLU A 36 9.66 -4.45 0.30
C GLU A 36 9.03 -5.81 0.06
N ALA A 37 9.57 -6.53 -0.92
CA ALA A 37 9.05 -7.85 -1.26
C ALA A 37 8.98 -8.75 -0.02
N GLY A 38 7.84 -9.37 0.18
CA GLY A 38 7.59 -10.24 1.32
C GLY A 38 6.99 -9.54 2.54
N GLN A 39 6.88 -8.22 2.50
CA GLN A 39 6.33 -7.48 3.64
C GLN A 39 4.86 -7.19 3.46
N SER A 40 4.15 -7.12 4.57
CA SER A 40 2.72 -6.85 4.58
C SER A 40 2.39 -5.77 5.58
N HIS A 41 1.26 -5.11 5.35
CA HIS A 41 0.74 -4.11 6.28
C HIS A 41 -0.76 -4.33 6.43
N CYS A 42 -1.20 -4.48 7.68
CA CYS A 42 -2.62 -4.57 7.99
C CYS A 42 -3.14 -3.16 8.25
N CYS A 43 -4.09 -2.73 7.44
CA CYS A 43 -4.60 -1.37 7.52
C CYS A 43 -5.54 -1.21 8.70
N THR A 44 -5.26 -0.24 9.55
CA THR A 44 -6.08 0.03 10.73
C THR A 44 -6.79 1.38 10.63
N HIS A 45 -6.51 2.13 9.58
CA HIS A 45 -7.13 3.44 9.38
C HIS A 45 -8.23 3.37 8.36
N ALA A 46 -9.24 4.22 8.52
CA ALA A 46 -10.32 4.31 7.55
C ALA A 46 -9.98 5.25 6.40
N SER A 47 -8.89 6.00 6.51
CA SER A 47 -8.48 6.95 5.48
C SER A 47 -8.12 6.23 4.19
N LYS A 48 -8.40 6.89 3.08
CA LYS A 48 -8.10 6.33 1.76
C LYS A 48 -6.63 5.99 1.65
N LEU A 49 -6.34 4.83 1.10
CA LEU A 49 -4.97 4.34 0.94
C LEU A 49 -4.54 4.46 -0.50
N GLY A 50 -3.38 5.07 -0.71
CA GLY A 50 -2.73 5.11 -2.01
C GLY A 50 -1.58 4.12 -2.04
N ILE A 51 -1.53 3.31 -3.08
CA ILE A 51 -0.47 2.33 -3.26
C ILE A 51 0.28 2.71 -4.52
N HIS A 52 1.56 3.08 -4.35
CA HIS A 52 2.39 3.52 -5.46
C HIS A 52 3.49 2.51 -5.70
N ALA A 53 3.65 2.08 -6.93
CA ALA A 53 4.74 1.18 -7.30
C ALA A 53 5.97 2.00 -7.59
N LEU A 54 7.00 1.88 -6.77
CA LEU A 54 8.25 2.61 -6.97
C LEU A 54 9.11 1.97 -8.05
N ALA A 55 8.89 0.69 -8.29
CA ALA A 55 9.53 -0.05 -9.37
C ALA A 55 8.51 -1.06 -9.82
N GLU A 56 8.87 -1.91 -10.76
CA GLU A 56 7.98 -3.00 -11.12
C GLU A 56 7.63 -3.77 -9.87
N ALA A 57 6.35 -3.85 -9.54
CA ALA A 57 5.93 -4.41 -8.27
C ALA A 57 4.65 -5.21 -8.44
N ARG A 58 4.45 -6.16 -7.55
CA ARG A 58 3.22 -6.93 -7.47
C ARG A 58 2.65 -6.78 -6.07
N VAL A 59 1.38 -6.44 -6.00
CA VAL A 59 0.70 -6.24 -4.74
C VAL A 59 -0.50 -7.17 -4.66
N SER A 60 -0.78 -7.68 -3.47
CA SER A 60 -2.04 -8.36 -3.21
C SER A 60 -2.71 -7.70 -2.03
N VAL A 61 -4.04 -7.65 -2.10
CA VAL A 61 -4.86 -7.01 -1.07
C VAL A 61 -5.91 -8.02 -0.65
N ALA A 62 -5.95 -8.30 0.63
CA ALA A 62 -6.91 -9.26 1.17
C ALA A 62 -7.88 -8.61 2.12
#